data_d2851c1b7d8db307d6a7e2c1c17b4fe5
#
_entry.id   d2851c1b7d8db307d6a7e2c1c17b4fe5
#
_cell.length_a   1.000
_cell.length_b   1.000
_cell.length_c   1.000
_cell.angle_alpha   90.00
_cell.angle_beta   90.00
_cell.angle_gamma   90.00
#
_symmetry.space_group_name_H-M   'P 1'
#
loop_
_entity.id
_entity.type
_entity.pdbx_description
1 polymer ?
#
loop_
_entity_poly.entity_id
_entity_poly.type
_entity_poly.pdbx_seq_one_letter_code
_entity_poly.pdbx_strand_id
1 'polypeptide(L)'
;MRHDLNVLMLHNSYQLRGGEDESCESEVRMLRASGHSVETILIHNSQIESSRKIHVAIQSLWSGQSYDLVDRKLREGQFNVLHVQNFFPLLSPSVYYAARKHGVAVVQTLRNYRLLCPNVFLFRDGHLCEDCLTKVVKYPGILHGCYRGSRMATAAVAAMTAFHTIKGTWLNAVDLYIALTDFVRDKFIEAGFPSDKLVVKSNVVYPDPGCGGGKGGYALFVGRLSPEKGVETLLRAWQRLSRNWTLKIVGEGPLSPLVEAFCAENPDVEWLGPRPRTEVAKLMGAARVLVLPSEWYETFGRVAIESFATGTPVIASRLGAMKEVGEEMRTGLLFTPGDAEDLAHKLHWILDHPDQVDAMRHDARKLYETRYAMDENCRLLIRAYETAQLASRRAQPIGRLRSKEA
;
A
#
# COMPACT_ATOMS: atom_id res chain seq x y z
N MET A 1 -6.45 20.61 -24.11
CA MET A 1 -5.25 19.99 -24.73
C MET A 1 -4.78 18.91 -23.76
N ARG A 2 -4.77 17.62 -24.15
CA ARG A 2 -4.13 16.58 -23.34
C ARG A 2 -2.62 16.83 -23.42
N HIS A 3 -2.00 17.34 -22.37
CA HIS A 3 -0.55 17.37 -22.30
C HIS A 3 -0.06 15.95 -22.09
N ASP A 4 0.70 15.42 -23.05
CA ASP A 4 1.35 14.12 -22.90
C ASP A 4 2.31 14.20 -21.72
N LEU A 5 2.00 13.43 -20.66
CA LEU A 5 2.84 13.37 -19.48
C LEU A 5 3.99 12.39 -19.72
N ASN A 6 5.18 12.81 -19.33
CA ASN A 6 6.41 12.02 -19.37
C ASN A 6 6.85 11.77 -17.93
N VAL A 7 6.58 10.59 -17.42
CA VAL A 7 6.75 10.25 -16.00
C VAL A 7 7.96 9.35 -15.80
N LEU A 8 8.86 9.74 -14.91
CA LEU A 8 9.89 8.85 -14.37
C LEU A 8 9.38 8.26 -13.06
N MET A 9 9.08 6.95 -13.03
CA MET A 9 8.56 6.27 -11.86
C MET A 9 9.66 5.49 -11.16
N LEU A 10 9.85 5.74 -9.85
CA LEU A 10 10.84 5.07 -9.00
C LEU A 10 10.16 4.11 -8.03
N HIS A 11 10.68 2.89 -7.96
CA HIS A 11 10.21 1.91 -6.98
C HIS A 11 11.34 0.99 -6.52
N ASN A 12 11.47 0.86 -5.20
CA ASN A 12 12.34 -0.11 -4.57
C ASN A 12 11.51 -1.32 -4.16
N SER A 13 11.60 -2.40 -4.95
CA SER A 13 10.83 -3.63 -4.78
C SER A 13 11.34 -4.47 -3.61
N TYR A 14 10.41 -5.12 -2.93
CA TYR A 14 10.73 -6.04 -1.82
C TYR A 14 11.30 -7.37 -2.32
N GLN A 15 11.97 -8.13 -1.42
CA GLN A 15 12.44 -9.48 -1.73
C GLN A 15 11.29 -10.45 -2.00
N LEU A 16 10.23 -10.34 -1.19
CA LEU A 16 8.96 -11.02 -1.44
C LEU A 16 7.99 -10.01 -2.01
N ARG A 17 7.51 -10.30 -3.22
CA ARG A 17 6.56 -9.44 -3.93
C ARG A 17 5.30 -9.21 -3.11
N GLY A 18 4.86 -7.97 -3.01
CA GLY A 18 3.73 -7.56 -2.19
C GLY A 18 2.78 -6.59 -2.89
N GLY A 19 1.76 -6.14 -2.16
CA GLY A 19 0.75 -5.21 -2.68
C GLY A 19 1.30 -3.87 -3.17
N GLU A 20 2.45 -3.40 -2.66
CA GLU A 20 3.10 -2.17 -3.11
C GLU A 20 3.69 -2.35 -4.52
N ASP A 21 4.37 -3.50 -4.79
CA ASP A 21 4.92 -3.82 -6.10
C ASP A 21 3.81 -3.94 -7.15
N GLU A 22 2.72 -4.66 -6.81
CA GLU A 22 1.54 -4.82 -7.65
C GLU A 22 0.85 -3.48 -7.97
N SER A 23 0.78 -2.58 -6.98
CA SER A 23 0.17 -1.27 -7.15
C SER A 23 0.99 -0.40 -8.09
N CYS A 24 2.33 -0.42 -7.94
CA CYS A 24 3.23 0.30 -8.84
C CYS A 24 3.08 -0.18 -10.29
N GLU A 25 3.09 -1.49 -10.52
CA GLU A 25 2.90 -2.05 -11.87
C GLU A 25 1.53 -1.72 -12.47
N SER A 26 0.46 -1.79 -11.66
CA SER A 26 -0.88 -1.44 -12.13
C SER A 26 -0.97 0.02 -12.56
N GLU A 27 -0.34 0.95 -11.81
CA GLU A 27 -0.28 2.36 -12.18
C GLU A 27 0.55 2.60 -13.45
N VAL A 28 1.70 1.92 -13.61
CA VAL A 28 2.50 2.01 -14.84
C VAL A 28 1.71 1.54 -16.06
N ARG A 29 1.05 0.38 -15.94
CA ARG A 29 0.22 -0.18 -17.02
C ARG A 29 -0.96 0.73 -17.36
N MET A 30 -1.62 1.29 -16.34
CA MET A 30 -2.73 2.22 -16.49
C MET A 30 -2.30 3.47 -17.25
N LEU A 31 -1.22 4.13 -16.85
CA LEU A 31 -0.72 5.35 -17.50
C LEU A 31 -0.33 5.09 -18.96
N ARG A 32 0.37 3.98 -19.23
CA ARG A 32 0.74 3.60 -20.61
C ARG A 32 -0.48 3.30 -21.47
N ALA A 33 -1.46 2.60 -20.94
CA ALA A 33 -2.73 2.32 -21.64
C ALA A 33 -3.54 3.60 -21.92
N SER A 34 -3.35 4.65 -21.10
CA SER A 34 -3.98 5.96 -21.29
C SER A 34 -3.17 6.89 -22.22
N GLY A 35 -2.09 6.41 -22.85
CA GLY A 35 -1.31 7.15 -23.83
C GLY A 35 -0.17 8.00 -23.24
N HIS A 36 0.15 7.85 -21.95
CA HIS A 36 1.25 8.58 -21.32
C HIS A 36 2.57 7.81 -21.40
N SER A 37 3.68 8.56 -21.52
CA SER A 37 5.02 7.98 -21.49
C SER A 37 5.45 7.74 -20.05
N VAL A 38 5.86 6.49 -19.73
CA VAL A 38 6.34 6.12 -18.40
C VAL A 38 7.61 5.32 -18.51
N GLU A 39 8.72 5.88 -18.02
CA GLU A 39 9.93 5.12 -17.72
C GLU A 39 9.95 4.71 -16.25
N THR A 40 10.56 3.55 -15.96
CA THR A 40 10.63 3.00 -14.61
C THR A 40 12.06 2.75 -14.18
N ILE A 41 12.42 3.18 -12.97
CA ILE A 41 13.62 2.72 -12.27
C ILE A 41 13.16 1.78 -11.17
N LEU A 42 13.38 0.48 -11.39
CA LEU A 42 13.05 -0.59 -10.45
C LEU A 42 14.35 -1.13 -9.85
N ILE A 43 14.50 -1.03 -8.52
CA ILE A 43 15.63 -1.60 -7.79
C ILE A 43 15.08 -2.66 -6.86
N HIS A 44 15.70 -3.85 -6.86
CA HIS A 44 15.21 -4.99 -6.12
C HIS A 44 16.06 -5.26 -4.88
N ASN A 45 15.40 -5.49 -3.74
CA ASN A 45 16.07 -5.75 -2.45
C ASN A 45 16.89 -7.04 -2.38
N SER A 46 16.80 -7.92 -3.38
CA SER A 46 17.72 -9.07 -3.50
C SER A 46 19.17 -8.66 -3.73
N GLN A 47 19.42 -7.41 -4.16
CA GLN A 47 20.76 -6.86 -4.32
C GLN A 47 21.45 -6.54 -2.99
N ILE A 48 20.71 -6.64 -1.87
CA ILE A 48 21.25 -6.44 -0.53
C ILE A 48 22.02 -7.70 -0.11
N GLU A 49 23.35 -7.65 -0.21
CA GLU A 49 24.21 -8.67 0.38
C GLU A 49 24.19 -8.56 1.91
N SER A 50 24.08 -9.69 2.60
CA SER A 50 24.00 -9.73 4.07
C SER A 50 25.25 -9.13 4.76
N SER A 51 26.39 -9.12 4.08
CA SER A 51 27.66 -8.57 4.55
C SER A 51 27.75 -7.03 4.51
N ARG A 52 26.81 -6.36 3.82
CA ARG A 52 26.86 -4.90 3.60
C ARG A 52 25.82 -4.10 4.38
N LYS A 53 25.33 -4.59 5.52
CA LYS A 53 24.24 -3.94 6.29
C LYS A 53 24.54 -2.49 6.68
N ILE A 54 25.79 -2.17 7.08
CA ILE A 54 26.20 -0.80 7.43
C ILE A 54 26.17 0.11 6.19
N HIS A 55 26.66 -0.39 5.05
CA HIS A 55 26.63 0.36 3.80
C HIS A 55 25.20 0.70 3.36
N VAL A 56 24.27 -0.27 3.44
CA VAL A 56 22.84 -0.05 3.16
C VAL A 56 22.24 1.00 4.11
N ALA A 57 22.61 1.00 5.40
CA ALA A 57 22.15 1.98 6.36
C ALA A 57 22.62 3.42 5.99
N ILE A 58 23.87 3.58 5.58
CA ILE A 58 24.41 4.87 5.11
C ILE A 58 23.76 5.28 3.80
N GLN A 59 23.61 4.36 2.85
CA GLN A 59 22.95 4.63 1.57
C GLN A 59 21.48 5.03 1.75
N SER A 60 20.76 4.42 2.71
CA SER A 60 19.37 4.79 2.98
C SER A 60 19.21 6.23 3.47
N LEU A 61 20.25 6.77 4.15
CA LEU A 61 20.28 8.18 4.56
C LEU A 61 20.54 9.10 3.35
N TRP A 62 21.59 8.80 2.57
CA TRP A 62 21.95 9.55 1.37
C TRP A 62 22.73 8.65 0.41
N SER A 63 22.17 8.39 -0.76
CA SER A 63 22.82 7.60 -1.81
C SER A 63 23.25 8.52 -2.97
N GLY A 64 24.57 8.73 -3.12
CA GLY A 64 25.12 9.41 -4.30
C GLY A 64 24.80 8.64 -5.59
N GLN A 65 24.86 7.31 -5.55
CA GLN A 65 24.55 6.46 -6.70
C GLN A 65 23.10 6.65 -7.17
N SER A 66 22.14 6.71 -6.24
CA SER A 66 20.73 6.95 -6.57
C SER A 66 20.51 8.36 -7.11
N TYR A 67 21.21 9.35 -6.52
CA TYR A 67 21.19 10.72 -7.03
C TYR A 67 21.71 10.77 -8.48
N ASP A 68 22.89 10.22 -8.75
CA ASP A 68 23.53 10.25 -10.08
C ASP A 68 22.72 9.47 -11.12
N LEU A 69 22.10 8.35 -10.72
CA LEU A 69 21.23 7.57 -11.60
C LEU A 69 20.03 8.41 -12.06
N VAL A 70 19.34 9.06 -11.11
CA VAL A 70 18.18 9.90 -11.43
C VAL A 70 18.61 11.17 -12.17
N ASP A 71 19.71 11.83 -11.75
CA ASP A 71 20.26 13.02 -12.42
C ASP A 71 20.56 12.73 -13.91
N ARG A 72 21.20 11.60 -14.21
CA ARG A 72 21.51 11.17 -15.58
C ARG A 72 20.23 10.92 -16.37
N LYS A 73 19.28 10.16 -15.81
CA LYS A 73 18.00 9.88 -16.47
C LYS A 73 17.23 11.16 -16.80
N LEU A 74 17.17 12.11 -15.87
CA LEU A 74 16.48 13.38 -16.05
C LEU A 74 17.19 14.30 -17.06
N ARG A 75 18.50 14.14 -17.23
CA ARG A 75 19.28 14.88 -18.24
C ARG A 75 19.08 14.33 -19.64
N GLU A 76 18.97 13.00 -19.76
CA GLU A 76 18.82 12.30 -21.03
C GLU A 76 17.39 12.34 -21.58
N GLY A 77 16.39 12.43 -20.68
CA GLY A 77 14.97 12.40 -21.01
C GLY A 77 14.24 13.72 -20.72
N GLN A 78 13.09 13.90 -21.36
CA GLN A 78 12.22 15.07 -21.11
C GLN A 78 11.08 14.68 -20.16
N PHE A 79 11.39 14.54 -18.87
CA PHE A 79 10.40 14.18 -17.86
C PHE A 79 9.72 15.40 -17.25
N ASN A 80 8.40 15.29 -17.04
CA ASN A 80 7.59 16.31 -16.38
C ASN A 80 7.46 16.05 -14.88
N VAL A 81 7.47 14.76 -14.50
CA VAL A 81 7.21 14.29 -13.14
C VAL A 81 8.18 13.18 -12.76
N LEU A 82 8.77 13.28 -11.57
CA LEU A 82 9.37 12.18 -10.85
C LEU A 82 8.32 11.65 -9.85
N HIS A 83 7.81 10.42 -10.07
CA HIS A 83 6.89 9.77 -9.14
C HIS A 83 7.59 8.68 -8.35
N VAL A 84 7.74 8.88 -7.06
CA VAL A 84 8.39 7.93 -6.16
C VAL A 84 7.31 7.10 -5.43
N GLN A 85 7.34 5.78 -5.65
CA GLN A 85 6.44 4.83 -5.01
C GLN A 85 7.02 4.31 -3.69
N ASN A 86 8.31 3.91 -3.72
CA ASN A 86 9.07 3.49 -2.56
C ASN A 86 10.55 3.76 -2.84
N PHE A 87 11.25 4.43 -1.94
CA PHE A 87 12.68 4.71 -2.06
C PHE A 87 13.56 3.86 -1.14
N PHE A 88 12.97 3.12 -0.21
CA PHE A 88 13.72 2.47 0.87
C PHE A 88 13.91 0.96 0.60
N PRO A 89 15.12 0.41 0.89
CA PRO A 89 16.31 1.04 1.46
C PRO A 89 17.44 1.37 0.47
N LEU A 90 17.40 0.90 -0.79
CA LEU A 90 18.51 1.01 -1.76
C LEU A 90 18.51 2.31 -2.56
N LEU A 91 17.35 2.91 -2.76
CA LEU A 91 17.20 4.32 -3.12
C LEU A 91 17.27 5.16 -1.84
N SER A 92 17.32 6.46 -1.96
CA SER A 92 17.25 7.36 -0.80
C SER A 92 16.52 8.64 -1.17
N PRO A 93 16.17 9.51 -0.21
CA PRO A 93 15.58 10.80 -0.51
C PRO A 93 16.48 11.73 -1.34
N SER A 94 17.74 11.37 -1.64
CA SER A 94 18.61 12.09 -2.57
C SER A 94 18.00 12.24 -3.96
N VAL A 95 17.14 11.30 -4.39
CA VAL A 95 16.44 11.33 -5.69
C VAL A 95 15.54 12.55 -5.87
N TYR A 96 14.97 13.07 -4.77
CA TYR A 96 14.15 14.28 -4.83
C TYR A 96 15.01 15.51 -5.20
N TYR A 97 16.24 15.56 -4.68
CA TYR A 97 17.17 16.67 -4.96
C TYR A 97 17.66 16.62 -6.41
N ALA A 98 17.85 15.43 -6.98
CA ALA A 98 18.15 15.27 -8.39
C ALA A 98 17.01 15.85 -9.26
N ALA A 99 15.76 15.54 -8.93
CA ALA A 99 14.60 16.08 -9.64
C ALA A 99 14.49 17.62 -9.51
N ARG A 100 14.69 18.15 -8.29
CA ARG A 100 14.69 19.61 -8.03
C ARG A 100 15.75 20.36 -8.83
N LYS A 101 16.94 19.77 -9.02
CA LYS A 101 18.01 20.35 -9.85
C LYS A 101 17.56 20.57 -11.30
N HIS A 102 16.75 19.65 -11.84
CA HIS A 102 16.22 19.74 -13.21
C HIS A 102 14.88 20.47 -13.31
N GLY A 103 14.29 20.92 -12.20
CA GLY A 103 12.99 21.58 -12.19
C GLY A 103 11.83 20.63 -12.48
N VAL A 104 12.03 19.32 -12.30
CA VAL A 104 11.02 18.28 -12.46
C VAL A 104 10.19 18.18 -11.20
N ALA A 105 8.86 18.14 -11.34
CA ALA A 105 7.93 18.03 -10.23
C ALA A 105 8.09 16.68 -9.51
N VAL A 106 8.05 16.67 -8.18
CA VAL A 106 8.24 15.49 -7.34
C VAL A 106 6.93 15.09 -6.69
N VAL A 107 6.46 13.88 -6.97
CA VAL A 107 5.29 13.25 -6.35
C VAL A 107 5.74 12.02 -5.57
N GLN A 108 5.25 11.88 -4.33
CA GLN A 108 5.49 10.70 -3.49
C GLN A 108 4.18 10.04 -3.12
N THR A 109 3.99 8.77 -3.48
CA THR A 109 2.88 7.98 -2.93
C THR A 109 3.25 7.41 -1.56
N LEU A 110 2.36 7.56 -0.59
CA LEU A 110 2.51 7.08 0.77
C LEU A 110 2.00 5.64 0.88
N ARG A 111 2.83 4.68 0.44
CA ARG A 111 2.48 3.25 0.41
C ARG A 111 2.46 2.61 1.79
N ASN A 112 3.22 3.16 2.72
CA ASN A 112 3.36 2.69 4.09
C ASN A 112 3.70 3.85 5.03
N TYR A 113 3.77 3.57 6.34
CA TYR A 113 4.04 4.58 7.35
C TYR A 113 5.54 4.78 7.64
N ARG A 114 6.47 4.49 6.69
CA ARG A 114 7.92 4.58 6.90
C ARG A 114 8.40 5.94 7.42
N LEU A 115 7.78 7.01 6.99
CA LEU A 115 8.13 8.36 7.43
C LEU A 115 7.66 8.65 8.86
N LEU A 116 6.72 7.88 9.39
CA LEU A 116 6.11 8.04 10.71
C LEU A 116 6.60 6.99 11.71
N CYS A 117 6.83 5.76 11.24
CA CYS A 117 7.13 4.59 12.07
C CYS A 117 8.26 3.75 11.46
N PRO A 118 9.33 3.42 12.22
CA PRO A 118 10.45 2.63 11.70
C PRO A 118 10.07 1.25 11.17
N ASN A 119 9.08 0.56 11.77
CA ASN A 119 8.61 -0.76 11.31
C ASN A 119 7.53 -0.69 10.22
N VAL A 120 7.05 0.50 9.85
CA VAL A 120 6.03 0.83 8.86
C VAL A 120 4.58 0.51 9.22
N PHE A 121 4.32 -0.20 10.30
CA PHE A 121 3.00 -0.78 10.56
C PHE A 121 2.14 0.03 11.54
N LEU A 122 2.72 0.95 12.35
CA LEU A 122 2.06 1.55 13.50
C LEU A 122 1.43 0.45 14.40
N PHE A 123 2.15 -0.66 14.53
CA PHE A 123 1.73 -1.85 15.25
C PHE A 123 2.94 -2.50 15.92
N ARG A 124 2.79 -2.95 17.18
CA ARG A 124 3.85 -3.58 17.97
C ARG A 124 3.24 -4.47 19.04
N ASP A 125 3.84 -5.63 19.23
CA ASP A 125 3.47 -6.57 20.32
C ASP A 125 1.97 -6.90 20.36
N GLY A 126 1.34 -7.09 19.17
CA GLY A 126 -0.07 -7.43 19.04
C GLY A 126 -1.05 -6.25 19.19
N HIS A 127 -0.57 -5.00 19.26
CA HIS A 127 -1.45 -3.83 19.41
C HIS A 127 -1.01 -2.64 18.54
N LEU A 128 -1.95 -1.72 18.30
CA LEU A 128 -1.68 -0.45 17.63
C LEU A 128 -0.70 0.40 18.43
N CYS A 129 0.27 1.01 17.76
CA CYS A 129 1.31 1.80 18.39
C CYS A 129 1.59 3.08 17.60
N GLU A 130 1.36 4.21 18.22
CA GLU A 130 1.59 5.55 17.66
C GLU A 130 2.72 6.32 18.37
N ASP A 131 3.52 5.66 19.22
CA ASP A 131 4.57 6.28 20.06
C ASP A 131 5.57 7.13 19.27
N CYS A 132 5.78 6.80 17.99
CA CYS A 132 6.71 7.49 17.10
C CYS A 132 6.05 8.56 16.22
N LEU A 133 4.72 8.66 16.17
CA LEU A 133 3.97 9.39 15.16
C LEU A 133 4.44 10.85 15.02
N THR A 134 4.40 11.59 16.10
CA THR A 134 4.72 13.04 16.13
C THR A 134 6.19 13.36 16.45
N LYS A 135 7.02 12.35 16.72
CA LYS A 135 8.41 12.55 17.14
C LYS A 135 9.35 12.71 15.94
N VAL A 136 10.20 13.73 15.95
CA VAL A 136 11.27 13.91 14.95
C VAL A 136 12.24 12.74 15.03
N VAL A 137 12.79 12.47 16.22
CA VAL A 137 13.62 11.27 16.47
C VAL A 137 12.70 10.15 16.96
N LYS A 138 12.65 9.06 16.22
CA LYS A 138 11.80 7.89 16.50
C LYS A 138 12.39 7.01 17.61
N TYR A 139 12.81 7.63 18.76
CA TYR A 139 13.49 6.92 19.85
C TYR A 139 12.67 5.78 20.48
N PRO A 140 11.32 5.84 20.60
CA PRO A 140 10.58 4.69 21.12
C PRO A 140 10.81 3.44 20.25
N GLY A 141 10.78 3.62 18.93
CA GLY A 141 11.08 2.52 18.01
C GLY A 141 12.49 1.94 18.19
N ILE A 142 13.50 2.79 18.51
CA ILE A 142 14.87 2.34 18.76
C ILE A 142 14.91 1.50 20.03
N LEU A 143 14.28 1.95 21.12
CA LEU A 143 14.23 1.23 22.40
C LEU A 143 13.69 -0.18 22.26
N HIS A 144 12.60 -0.32 21.44
CA HIS A 144 11.95 -1.60 21.20
C HIS A 144 12.54 -2.40 20.03
N GLY A 145 13.51 -1.85 19.29
CA GLY A 145 14.10 -2.56 18.14
C GLY A 145 13.08 -2.84 17.03
N CYS A 146 12.11 -1.95 16.82
CA CYS A 146 10.93 -2.19 15.98
C CYS A 146 11.23 -2.61 14.54
N TYR A 147 12.36 -2.19 13.96
CA TYR A 147 12.74 -2.59 12.62
C TYR A 147 13.61 -3.86 12.65
N ARG A 148 13.07 -4.97 12.14
CA ARG A 148 13.74 -6.30 12.05
C ARG A 148 14.24 -6.83 13.41
N GLY A 149 13.60 -6.49 14.52
CA GLY A 149 14.01 -6.93 15.86
C GLY A 149 15.38 -6.35 16.31
N SER A 150 15.91 -5.30 15.65
CA SER A 150 17.25 -4.79 15.86
C SER A 150 17.25 -3.30 16.23
N ARG A 151 17.76 -2.96 17.41
CA ARG A 151 17.93 -1.56 17.82
C ARG A 151 18.83 -0.77 16.88
N MET A 152 19.93 -1.37 16.41
CA MET A 152 20.86 -0.72 15.47
C MET A 152 20.20 -0.47 14.10
N ALA A 153 19.48 -1.45 13.55
CA ALA A 153 18.77 -1.28 12.29
C ALA A 153 17.64 -0.25 12.42
N THR A 154 16.96 -0.23 13.57
CA THR A 154 15.93 0.78 13.87
C THR A 154 16.52 2.18 14.00
N ALA A 155 17.70 2.30 14.66
CA ALA A 155 18.41 3.57 14.79
C ALA A 155 18.82 4.14 13.42
N ALA A 156 19.23 3.30 12.47
CA ALA A 156 19.55 3.73 11.10
C ALA A 156 18.32 4.31 10.38
N VAL A 157 17.15 3.65 10.49
CA VAL A 157 15.89 4.15 9.92
C VAL A 157 15.46 5.44 10.61
N ALA A 158 15.55 5.50 11.94
CA ALA A 158 15.22 6.69 12.73
C ALA A 158 16.15 7.87 12.41
N ALA A 159 17.44 7.63 12.21
CA ALA A 159 18.40 8.64 11.79
C ALA A 159 18.08 9.18 10.39
N MET A 160 17.74 8.32 9.43
CA MET A 160 17.32 8.72 8.09
C MET A 160 16.08 9.62 8.15
N THR A 161 15.03 9.20 8.85
CA THR A 161 13.81 10.01 8.94
C THR A 161 14.05 11.33 9.66
N ALA A 162 14.79 11.34 10.79
CA ALA A 162 15.11 12.54 11.55
C ALA A 162 15.98 13.52 10.74
N PHE A 163 17.04 13.04 10.08
CA PHE A 163 17.90 13.87 9.24
C PHE A 163 17.10 14.59 8.15
N HIS A 164 16.24 13.88 7.43
CA HIS A 164 15.43 14.45 6.36
C HIS A 164 14.30 15.35 6.89
N THR A 165 13.80 15.10 8.11
CA THR A 165 12.85 16.01 8.77
C THR A 165 13.53 17.32 9.14
N ILE A 166 14.70 17.28 9.79
CA ILE A 166 15.48 18.46 10.19
C ILE A 166 15.94 19.25 8.95
N LYS A 167 16.38 18.56 7.89
CA LYS A 167 16.76 19.17 6.61
C LYS A 167 15.57 19.79 5.88
N GLY A 168 14.34 19.52 6.30
CA GLY A 168 13.13 19.99 5.61
C GLY A 168 12.87 19.29 4.27
N THR A 169 13.43 18.10 4.05
CA THR A 169 13.29 17.36 2.78
C THR A 169 11.82 17.09 2.47
N TRP A 170 11.07 16.62 3.46
CA TRP A 170 9.64 16.30 3.30
C TRP A 170 8.78 17.51 2.98
N LEU A 171 9.16 18.69 3.45
CA LEU A 171 8.44 19.94 3.22
C LEU A 171 8.83 20.63 1.92
N ASN A 172 10.12 20.55 1.52
CA ASN A 172 10.66 21.41 0.48
C ASN A 172 11.07 20.67 -0.80
N ALA A 173 11.41 19.37 -0.72
CA ALA A 173 11.87 18.61 -1.87
C ALA A 173 10.76 17.80 -2.56
N VAL A 174 9.61 17.58 -1.89
CA VAL A 174 8.43 16.93 -2.44
C VAL A 174 7.35 17.97 -2.71
N ASP A 175 6.81 18.00 -3.92
CA ASP A 175 5.78 18.94 -4.32
C ASP A 175 4.38 18.46 -3.91
N LEU A 176 4.12 17.15 -4.00
CA LEU A 176 2.83 16.57 -3.64
C LEU A 176 2.98 15.15 -3.10
N TYR A 177 2.18 14.83 -2.09
CA TYR A 177 2.00 13.50 -1.55
C TYR A 177 0.65 12.91 -1.95
N ILE A 178 0.65 11.64 -2.35
CA ILE A 178 -0.58 10.87 -2.59
C ILE A 178 -0.79 9.92 -1.42
N ALA A 179 -1.78 10.21 -0.59
CA ALA A 179 -2.32 9.28 0.39
C ALA A 179 -3.34 8.35 -0.26
N LEU A 180 -3.43 7.10 0.19
CA LEU A 180 -4.31 6.12 -0.44
C LEU A 180 -5.75 6.18 0.09
N THR A 181 -5.94 6.75 1.30
CA THR A 181 -7.23 6.96 1.97
C THR A 181 -7.20 8.28 2.76
N ASP A 182 -8.37 8.76 3.16
CA ASP A 182 -8.48 9.92 4.05
C ASP A 182 -7.83 9.63 5.40
N PHE A 183 -7.99 8.42 5.94
CA PHE A 183 -7.32 8.00 7.17
C PHE A 183 -5.79 8.14 7.11
N VAL A 184 -5.17 7.69 6.03
CA VAL A 184 -3.71 7.83 5.84
C VAL A 184 -3.32 9.30 5.73
N ARG A 185 -4.05 10.10 4.94
CA ARG A 185 -3.83 11.55 4.85
C ARG A 185 -3.84 12.20 6.22
N ASP A 186 -4.86 11.91 7.02
CA ASP A 186 -5.06 12.51 8.33
C ASP A 186 -3.96 12.10 9.32
N LYS A 187 -3.47 10.85 9.27
CA LYS A 187 -2.30 10.40 10.04
C LYS A 187 -1.01 11.14 9.66
N PHE A 188 -0.82 11.48 8.39
CA PHE A 188 0.33 12.29 7.97
C PHE A 188 0.17 13.75 8.37
N ILE A 189 -1.03 14.32 8.32
CA ILE A 189 -1.31 15.68 8.84
C ILE A 189 -1.06 15.75 10.34
N GLU A 190 -1.53 14.77 11.11
CA GLU A 190 -1.28 14.64 12.55
C GLU A 190 0.23 14.61 12.87
N ALA A 191 1.02 13.98 12.00
CA ALA A 191 2.47 13.92 12.10
C ALA A 191 3.19 15.21 11.64
N GLY A 192 2.46 16.25 11.24
CA GLY A 192 3.01 17.54 10.85
C GLY A 192 3.31 17.72 9.36
N PHE A 193 2.81 16.84 8.50
CA PHE A 193 2.90 17.05 7.04
C PHE A 193 1.88 18.12 6.61
N PRO A 194 2.24 18.99 5.64
CA PRO A 194 1.38 20.08 5.21
C PRO A 194 0.14 19.53 4.45
N SER A 195 -1.04 19.93 4.92
CA SER A 195 -2.31 19.45 4.37
C SER A 195 -2.54 19.87 2.91
N ASP A 196 -2.00 21.00 2.50
CA ASP A 196 -2.06 21.53 1.13
C ASP A 196 -1.20 20.73 0.13
N LYS A 197 -0.28 19.90 0.63
CA LYS A 197 0.53 18.98 -0.18
C LYS A 197 0.04 17.54 -0.16
N LEU A 198 -1.06 17.23 0.49
CA LEU A 198 -1.62 15.89 0.63
C LEU A 198 -2.93 15.76 -0.14
N VAL A 199 -2.95 14.89 -1.14
CA VAL A 199 -4.17 14.52 -1.87
C VAL A 199 -4.49 13.06 -1.67
N VAL A 200 -5.77 12.72 -1.72
CA VAL A 200 -6.22 11.32 -1.63
C VAL A 200 -6.46 10.76 -3.03
N LYS A 201 -5.80 9.65 -3.34
CA LYS A 201 -6.01 8.87 -4.55
C LYS A 201 -5.81 7.39 -4.24
N SER A 202 -6.85 6.61 -4.40
CA SER A 202 -6.89 5.17 -4.16
C SER A 202 -5.95 4.38 -5.08
N ASN A 203 -5.66 3.13 -4.73
CA ASN A 203 -5.06 2.19 -5.66
C ASN A 203 -6.00 1.84 -6.81
N VAL A 204 -5.43 1.35 -7.90
CA VAL A 204 -6.16 0.81 -9.06
C VAL A 204 -5.99 -0.70 -9.14
N VAL A 205 -7.02 -1.41 -9.56
CA VAL A 205 -6.92 -2.79 -10.04
C VAL A 205 -6.98 -2.75 -11.56
N TYR A 206 -5.85 -3.06 -12.20
CA TYR A 206 -5.72 -3.09 -13.65
C TYR A 206 -4.71 -4.17 -14.09
N PRO A 207 -5.03 -4.99 -15.10
CA PRO A 207 -6.32 -5.05 -15.79
C PRO A 207 -7.48 -5.52 -14.90
N ASP A 208 -8.71 -5.20 -15.32
CA ASP A 208 -9.93 -5.66 -14.66
C ASP A 208 -10.02 -7.20 -14.74
N PRO A 209 -10.13 -7.91 -13.60
CA PRO A 209 -10.22 -9.37 -13.60
C PRO A 209 -11.58 -9.90 -14.09
N GLY A 210 -12.59 -9.04 -14.20
CA GLY A 210 -13.96 -9.43 -14.48
C GLY A 210 -14.73 -9.96 -13.26
N CYS A 211 -16.04 -9.94 -13.34
CA CYS A 211 -16.93 -10.38 -12.26
C CYS A 211 -17.00 -11.91 -12.20
N GLY A 212 -16.89 -12.47 -10.99
CA GLY A 212 -17.06 -13.90 -10.74
C GLY A 212 -18.49 -14.27 -10.32
N GLY A 213 -18.79 -15.57 -10.33
CA GLY A 213 -20.15 -16.06 -10.05
C GLY A 213 -20.50 -16.31 -8.58
N GLY A 214 -19.54 -16.26 -7.65
CA GLY A 214 -19.79 -16.52 -6.22
C GLY A 214 -20.21 -17.95 -5.85
N LYS A 215 -20.13 -18.89 -6.80
CA LYS A 215 -20.68 -20.23 -6.68
C LYS A 215 -19.77 -21.26 -5.96
N GLY A 216 -18.61 -20.83 -5.50
CA GLY A 216 -17.64 -21.72 -4.84
C GLY A 216 -18.07 -22.14 -3.43
N GLY A 217 -18.98 -21.42 -2.80
CA GLY A 217 -19.54 -21.78 -1.50
C GLY A 217 -18.55 -21.69 -0.32
N TYR A 218 -17.43 -20.97 -0.44
CA TYR A 218 -16.39 -20.87 0.60
C TYR A 218 -16.09 -19.41 1.00
N ALA A 219 -15.55 -19.23 2.20
CA ALA A 219 -14.89 -18.00 2.61
C ALA A 219 -13.41 -18.03 2.17
N LEU A 220 -12.86 -16.88 1.84
CA LEU A 220 -11.49 -16.75 1.36
C LEU A 220 -10.70 -15.75 2.21
N PHE A 221 -9.48 -16.13 2.59
CA PHE A 221 -8.46 -15.21 3.07
C PHE A 221 -7.33 -15.13 2.04
N VAL A 222 -6.88 -13.93 1.74
CA VAL A 222 -5.73 -13.69 0.86
C VAL A 222 -4.81 -12.67 1.52
N GLY A 223 -3.58 -13.07 1.81
CA GLY A 223 -2.61 -12.16 2.42
C GLY A 223 -1.39 -12.87 2.99
N ARG A 224 -0.46 -12.05 3.48
CA ARG A 224 0.68 -12.56 4.24
C ARG A 224 0.19 -13.20 5.54
N LEU A 225 0.69 -14.39 5.85
CA LEU A 225 0.37 -15.08 7.10
C LEU A 225 1.24 -14.52 8.24
N SER A 226 0.80 -13.40 8.81
CA SER A 226 1.53 -12.65 9.85
C SER A 226 0.57 -12.07 10.89
N PRO A 227 1.05 -11.77 12.12
CA PRO A 227 0.19 -11.33 13.23
C PRO A 227 -0.67 -10.12 12.90
N GLU A 228 -0.10 -9.10 12.26
CA GLU A 228 -0.80 -7.86 11.90
C GLU A 228 -1.96 -8.07 10.91
N LYS A 229 -1.96 -9.20 10.19
CA LYS A 229 -3.05 -9.58 9.28
C LYS A 229 -4.20 -10.30 9.96
N GLY A 230 -4.12 -10.54 11.29
CA GLY A 230 -5.19 -11.10 12.10
C GLY A 230 -5.51 -12.56 11.78
N VAL A 231 -4.52 -13.32 11.27
CA VAL A 231 -4.70 -14.75 10.94
C VAL A 231 -5.18 -15.54 12.15
N GLU A 232 -4.61 -15.29 13.34
CA GLU A 232 -5.02 -15.98 14.56
C GLU A 232 -6.47 -15.68 14.93
N THR A 233 -6.92 -14.45 14.75
CA THR A 233 -8.31 -14.05 14.97
C THR A 233 -9.26 -14.75 14.00
N LEU A 234 -8.85 -14.91 12.72
CA LEU A 234 -9.61 -15.69 11.74
C LEU A 234 -9.75 -17.15 12.16
N LEU A 235 -8.65 -17.82 12.53
CA LEU A 235 -8.67 -19.22 12.94
C LEU A 235 -9.52 -19.43 14.19
N ARG A 236 -9.41 -18.56 15.20
CA ARG A 236 -10.25 -18.59 16.40
C ARG A 236 -11.73 -18.35 16.10
N ALA A 237 -12.06 -17.48 15.15
CA ALA A 237 -13.41 -17.25 14.70
C ALA A 237 -13.97 -18.48 13.98
N TRP A 238 -13.15 -19.13 13.16
CA TRP A 238 -13.55 -20.34 12.42
C TRP A 238 -13.92 -21.48 13.36
N GLN A 239 -13.17 -21.71 14.45
CA GLN A 239 -13.50 -22.70 15.49
C GLN A 239 -14.85 -22.48 16.18
N ARG A 240 -15.38 -21.26 16.12
CA ARG A 240 -16.69 -20.91 16.72
C ARG A 240 -17.87 -21.12 15.76
N LEU A 241 -17.59 -21.43 14.49
CA LEU A 241 -18.65 -21.70 13.55
C LEU A 241 -19.24 -23.08 13.81
N SER A 242 -20.55 -23.12 14.00
CA SER A 242 -21.31 -24.37 14.25
C SER A 242 -21.76 -25.06 12.96
N ARG A 243 -21.30 -24.63 11.79
CA ARG A 243 -21.70 -25.13 10.47
C ARG A 243 -20.48 -25.56 9.66
N ASN A 244 -20.65 -26.62 8.86
CA ASN A 244 -19.65 -27.06 7.88
C ASN A 244 -19.60 -26.03 6.74
N TRP A 245 -18.59 -25.20 6.76
CA TRP A 245 -18.28 -24.23 5.72
C TRP A 245 -16.79 -24.28 5.39
N THR A 246 -16.42 -24.18 4.13
CA THR A 246 -15.01 -24.22 3.74
C THR A 246 -14.35 -22.85 3.88
N LEU A 247 -13.19 -22.79 4.52
CA LEU A 247 -12.26 -21.66 4.50
C LEU A 247 -11.07 -21.99 3.60
N LYS A 248 -10.81 -21.14 2.61
CA LYS A 248 -9.59 -21.21 1.83
C LYS A 248 -8.64 -20.11 2.23
N ILE A 249 -7.38 -20.46 2.48
CA ILE A 249 -6.31 -19.54 2.90
C ILE A 249 -5.25 -19.50 1.81
N VAL A 250 -5.00 -18.30 1.25
CA VAL A 250 -3.98 -18.05 0.22
C VAL A 250 -2.91 -17.13 0.77
N GLY A 251 -1.66 -17.56 0.65
CA GLY A 251 -0.49 -16.81 1.06
C GLY A 251 0.47 -17.61 1.91
N GLU A 252 1.53 -16.96 2.34
CA GLU A 252 2.58 -17.50 3.20
C GLU A 252 3.11 -16.43 4.16
N GLY A 253 3.83 -16.83 5.19
CA GLY A 253 4.43 -15.90 6.14
C GLY A 253 4.89 -16.58 7.43
N PRO A 254 5.26 -15.79 8.45
CA PRO A 254 5.73 -16.33 9.73
C PRO A 254 4.75 -17.27 10.45
N LEU A 255 3.44 -17.10 10.20
CA LEU A 255 2.38 -17.94 10.78
C LEU A 255 1.99 -19.14 9.90
N SER A 256 2.75 -19.45 8.82
CA SER A 256 2.49 -20.65 7.99
C SER A 256 2.45 -21.94 8.80
N PRO A 257 3.37 -22.21 9.75
CA PRO A 257 3.31 -23.43 10.57
C PRO A 257 2.05 -23.53 11.44
N LEU A 258 1.55 -22.37 11.94
CA LEU A 258 0.30 -22.32 12.71
C LEU A 258 -0.91 -22.69 11.83
N VAL A 259 -0.96 -22.17 10.61
CA VAL A 259 -2.04 -22.44 9.65
C VAL A 259 -2.00 -23.90 9.22
N GLU A 260 -0.82 -24.46 8.95
CA GLU A 260 -0.64 -25.86 8.60
C GLU A 260 -1.15 -26.80 9.71
N ALA A 261 -0.73 -26.56 10.95
CA ALA A 261 -1.21 -27.32 12.10
C ALA A 261 -2.73 -27.23 12.27
N PHE A 262 -3.29 -26.03 12.07
CA PHE A 262 -4.73 -25.84 12.16
C PHE A 262 -5.52 -26.60 11.09
N CYS A 263 -5.02 -26.63 9.84
CA CYS A 263 -5.64 -27.38 8.74
C CYS A 263 -5.63 -28.90 9.02
N ALA A 264 -4.60 -29.42 9.68
CA ALA A 264 -4.52 -30.86 10.02
C ALA A 264 -5.63 -31.30 10.97
N GLU A 265 -6.11 -30.40 11.82
CA GLU A 265 -7.17 -30.65 12.81
C GLU A 265 -8.57 -30.25 12.28
N ASN A 266 -8.65 -29.42 11.23
CA ASN A 266 -9.89 -28.85 10.71
C ASN A 266 -10.00 -29.09 9.19
N PRO A 267 -10.62 -30.20 8.76
CA PRO A 267 -10.66 -30.63 7.36
C PRO A 267 -11.48 -29.67 6.44
N ASP A 268 -12.26 -28.77 6.99
CA ASP A 268 -12.99 -27.71 6.30
C ASP A 268 -12.12 -26.47 6.04
N VAL A 269 -10.86 -26.44 6.49
CA VAL A 269 -9.90 -25.36 6.23
C VAL A 269 -8.80 -25.83 5.29
N GLU A 270 -8.68 -25.17 4.15
CA GLU A 270 -7.71 -25.48 3.09
C GLU A 270 -6.65 -24.37 2.99
N TRP A 271 -5.40 -24.69 3.31
CA TRP A 271 -4.28 -23.81 3.04
C TRP A 271 -3.71 -24.10 1.64
N LEU A 272 -3.85 -23.13 0.75
CA LEU A 272 -3.45 -23.27 -0.66
C LEU A 272 -1.99 -22.81 -0.91
N GLY A 273 -1.32 -22.21 0.10
CA GLY A 273 -0.02 -21.58 -0.10
C GLY A 273 -0.10 -20.30 -0.98
N PRO A 274 1.04 -19.76 -1.43
CA PRO A 274 1.06 -18.65 -2.37
C PRO A 274 0.54 -19.08 -3.74
N ARG A 275 -0.25 -18.20 -4.41
CA ARG A 275 -0.86 -18.47 -5.72
C ARG A 275 -0.59 -17.32 -6.70
N PRO A 276 -0.48 -17.62 -8.01
CA PRO A 276 -0.42 -16.59 -9.04
C PRO A 276 -1.66 -15.69 -9.00
N ARG A 277 -1.49 -14.41 -9.34
CA ARG A 277 -2.55 -13.40 -9.29
C ARG A 277 -3.81 -13.80 -10.08
N THR A 278 -3.64 -14.41 -11.23
CA THR A 278 -4.77 -14.88 -12.05
C THR A 278 -5.58 -15.98 -11.36
N GLU A 279 -4.93 -16.84 -10.58
CA GLU A 279 -5.60 -17.87 -9.77
C GLU A 279 -6.29 -17.24 -8.55
N VAL A 280 -5.61 -16.29 -7.88
CA VAL A 280 -6.20 -15.53 -6.77
C VAL A 280 -7.48 -14.82 -7.21
N ALA A 281 -7.48 -14.17 -8.38
CA ALA A 281 -8.68 -13.52 -8.91
C ALA A 281 -9.82 -14.51 -9.18
N LYS A 282 -9.53 -15.70 -9.69
CA LYS A 282 -10.53 -16.77 -9.88
C LYS A 282 -11.08 -17.25 -8.54
N LEU A 283 -10.21 -17.46 -7.55
CA LEU A 283 -10.62 -17.85 -6.19
C LEU A 283 -11.49 -16.76 -5.56
N MET A 284 -11.11 -15.48 -5.69
CA MET A 284 -11.94 -14.36 -5.22
C MET A 284 -13.31 -14.36 -5.88
N GLY A 285 -13.35 -14.42 -7.22
CA GLY A 285 -14.62 -14.39 -7.96
C GLY A 285 -15.57 -15.56 -7.66
N ALA A 286 -15.04 -16.72 -7.27
CA ALA A 286 -15.81 -17.89 -6.85
C ALA A 286 -16.20 -17.83 -5.36
N ALA A 287 -15.46 -17.12 -4.51
CA ALA A 287 -15.74 -17.05 -3.08
C ALA A 287 -17.10 -16.41 -2.77
N ARG A 288 -17.72 -16.84 -1.69
CA ARG A 288 -18.92 -16.22 -1.15
C ARG A 288 -18.60 -14.90 -0.47
N VAL A 289 -17.47 -14.83 0.23
CA VAL A 289 -16.97 -13.65 0.93
C VAL A 289 -15.45 -13.71 1.06
N LEU A 290 -14.80 -12.54 1.00
CA LEU A 290 -13.40 -12.39 1.40
C LEU A 290 -13.33 -11.92 2.85
N VAL A 291 -12.41 -12.45 3.65
CA VAL A 291 -12.19 -12.04 5.05
C VAL A 291 -10.86 -11.33 5.19
N LEU A 292 -10.86 -10.10 5.71
CA LEU A 292 -9.68 -9.26 5.96
C LEU A 292 -9.63 -8.87 7.45
N PRO A 293 -9.14 -9.75 8.32
CA PRO A 293 -9.17 -9.55 9.75
C PRO A 293 -7.99 -8.75 10.29
N SER A 294 -7.44 -7.83 9.49
CA SER A 294 -6.24 -7.04 9.82
C SER A 294 -6.38 -6.29 11.14
N GLU A 295 -5.38 -6.40 12.02
CA GLU A 295 -5.33 -5.78 13.34
C GLU A 295 -4.43 -4.53 13.37
N TRP A 296 -3.90 -4.11 12.24
CA TRP A 296 -3.08 -2.92 12.07
C TRP A 296 -3.75 -1.88 11.16
N TYR A 297 -3.22 -0.68 11.13
CA TYR A 297 -3.68 0.36 10.20
C TYR A 297 -3.24 0.04 8.77
N GLU A 298 -4.04 -0.73 8.04
CA GLU A 298 -3.84 -0.86 6.60
C GLU A 298 -3.75 0.52 5.96
N THR A 299 -2.81 0.71 5.03
CA THR A 299 -2.75 1.97 4.29
C THR A 299 -3.85 2.06 3.23
N PHE A 300 -4.34 0.90 2.76
CA PHE A 300 -5.42 0.85 1.78
C PHE A 300 -6.23 -0.45 1.80
N GLY A 301 -5.57 -1.62 1.94
CA GLY A 301 -6.25 -2.91 1.80
C GLY A 301 -6.52 -3.27 0.33
N ARG A 302 -5.47 -3.29 -0.50
CA ARG A 302 -5.58 -3.61 -1.92
C ARG A 302 -6.43 -4.86 -2.22
N VAL A 303 -6.32 -5.89 -1.39
CA VAL A 303 -7.05 -7.16 -1.53
C VAL A 303 -8.58 -6.94 -1.48
N ALA A 304 -9.05 -5.92 -0.72
CA ALA A 304 -10.47 -5.58 -0.70
C ALA A 304 -10.97 -5.10 -2.06
N ILE A 305 -10.24 -4.20 -2.72
CA ILE A 305 -10.68 -3.71 -4.04
C ILE A 305 -10.49 -4.75 -5.15
N GLU A 306 -9.54 -5.68 -5.01
CA GLU A 306 -9.43 -6.84 -5.89
C GLU A 306 -10.65 -7.76 -5.73
N SER A 307 -11.14 -7.93 -4.49
CA SER A 307 -12.39 -8.63 -4.20
C SER A 307 -13.60 -7.93 -4.81
N PHE A 308 -13.70 -6.61 -4.65
CA PHE A 308 -14.78 -5.83 -5.28
C PHE A 308 -14.74 -5.90 -6.80
N ALA A 309 -13.56 -5.89 -7.42
CA ALA A 309 -13.40 -6.07 -8.86
C ALA A 309 -13.99 -7.41 -9.36
N THR A 310 -13.92 -8.45 -8.55
CA THR A 310 -14.54 -9.75 -8.86
C THR A 310 -15.99 -9.87 -8.39
N GLY A 311 -16.58 -8.82 -7.84
CA GLY A 311 -17.93 -8.81 -7.30
C GLY A 311 -18.05 -9.61 -6.00
N THR A 312 -17.00 -9.72 -5.21
CA THR A 312 -17.02 -10.49 -3.96
C THR A 312 -17.03 -9.56 -2.76
N PRO A 313 -18.06 -9.66 -1.87
CA PRO A 313 -18.15 -8.83 -0.68
C PRO A 313 -17.04 -9.16 0.32
N VAL A 314 -16.79 -8.23 1.25
CA VAL A 314 -15.67 -8.33 2.19
C VAL A 314 -16.17 -8.24 3.63
N ILE A 315 -15.72 -9.14 4.51
CA ILE A 315 -15.75 -8.92 5.96
C ILE A 315 -14.40 -8.34 6.36
N ALA A 316 -14.37 -7.11 6.88
CA ALA A 316 -13.13 -6.45 7.27
C ALA A 316 -13.16 -5.96 8.72
N SER A 317 -11.98 -5.82 9.32
CA SER A 317 -11.85 -5.14 10.61
C SER A 317 -12.31 -3.68 10.51
N ARG A 318 -13.09 -3.19 11.47
CA ARG A 318 -13.52 -1.79 11.61
C ARG A 318 -12.35 -0.91 12.05
N LEU A 319 -11.29 -0.83 11.23
CA LEU A 319 -10.02 -0.21 11.60
C LEU A 319 -9.42 0.59 10.44
N GLY A 320 -9.01 1.84 10.74
CA GLY A 320 -8.24 2.66 9.80
C GLY A 320 -8.89 2.75 8.42
N ALA A 321 -8.08 2.55 7.38
CA ALA A 321 -8.51 2.60 5.98
C ALA A 321 -9.64 1.61 5.63
N MET A 322 -9.78 0.49 6.38
CA MET A 322 -10.84 -0.49 6.09
C MET A 322 -12.26 0.06 6.29
N LYS A 323 -12.42 1.12 7.08
CA LYS A 323 -13.70 1.84 7.25
C LYS A 323 -14.12 2.64 6.00
N GLU A 324 -13.18 2.93 5.11
CA GLU A 324 -13.37 3.83 3.96
C GLU A 324 -13.38 3.10 2.62
N VAL A 325 -12.73 1.93 2.56
CA VAL A 325 -12.53 1.20 1.30
C VAL A 325 -13.83 0.55 0.82
N GLY A 326 -14.66 0.06 1.74
CA GLY A 326 -15.97 -0.51 1.47
C GLY A 326 -17.11 0.26 2.13
N GLU A 327 -18.34 -0.15 1.85
CA GLU A 327 -19.57 0.39 2.41
C GLU A 327 -20.28 -0.71 3.22
N GLU A 328 -20.37 -0.50 4.55
CA GLU A 328 -20.99 -1.48 5.46
C GLU A 328 -22.43 -1.78 5.03
N MET A 329 -22.83 -3.04 5.10
CA MET A 329 -24.14 -3.58 4.65
C MET A 329 -24.42 -3.45 3.15
N ARG A 330 -23.52 -2.85 2.36
CA ARG A 330 -23.66 -2.74 0.90
C ARG A 330 -22.61 -3.54 0.15
N THR A 331 -21.35 -3.44 0.54
CA THR A 331 -20.25 -4.15 -0.13
C THR A 331 -19.58 -5.17 0.80
N GLY A 332 -20.09 -5.32 2.02
CA GLY A 332 -19.61 -6.24 3.02
C GLY A 332 -20.00 -5.85 4.44
N LEU A 333 -19.30 -6.43 5.39
CA LEU A 333 -19.54 -6.24 6.82
C LEU A 333 -18.26 -5.79 7.52
N LEU A 334 -18.41 -5.00 8.58
CA LEU A 334 -17.31 -4.64 9.46
C LEU A 334 -17.46 -5.32 10.82
N PHE A 335 -16.34 -5.80 11.39
CA PHE A 335 -16.29 -6.40 12.71
C PHE A 335 -15.23 -5.71 13.58
N THR A 336 -15.30 -5.92 14.90
CA THR A 336 -14.38 -5.36 15.89
C THR A 336 -12.98 -5.99 15.74
N PRO A 337 -11.91 -5.21 15.53
CA PRO A 337 -10.56 -5.75 15.34
C PRO A 337 -10.13 -6.67 16.49
N GLY A 338 -9.58 -7.85 16.17
CA GLY A 338 -9.11 -8.83 17.14
C GLY A 338 -10.21 -9.64 17.82
N ASP A 339 -11.49 -9.30 17.62
CA ASP A 339 -12.63 -9.98 18.20
C ASP A 339 -13.09 -11.15 17.32
N ALA A 340 -12.69 -12.37 17.73
CA ALA A 340 -13.03 -13.60 17.03
C ALA A 340 -14.52 -13.96 17.14
N GLU A 341 -15.21 -13.52 18.19
CA GLU A 341 -16.64 -13.77 18.37
C GLU A 341 -17.47 -12.90 17.42
N ASP A 342 -17.17 -11.59 17.37
CA ASP A 342 -17.82 -10.69 16.41
C ASP A 342 -17.56 -11.12 14.96
N LEU A 343 -16.33 -11.54 14.62
CA LEU A 343 -16.04 -12.09 13.29
C LEU A 343 -16.87 -13.35 13.00
N ALA A 344 -16.99 -14.28 13.96
CA ALA A 344 -17.82 -15.47 13.82
C ALA A 344 -19.30 -15.10 13.59
N HIS A 345 -19.83 -14.11 14.30
CA HIS A 345 -21.20 -13.60 14.08
C HIS A 345 -21.36 -13.04 12.66
N LYS A 346 -20.37 -12.30 12.12
CA LYS A 346 -20.44 -11.80 10.74
C LYS A 346 -20.39 -12.93 9.70
N LEU A 347 -19.59 -13.96 9.97
CA LEU A 347 -19.52 -15.16 9.13
C LEU A 347 -20.85 -15.93 9.13
N HIS A 348 -21.50 -16.11 10.31
CA HIS A 348 -22.84 -16.67 10.39
C HIS A 348 -23.87 -15.84 9.63
N TRP A 349 -23.81 -14.51 9.77
CA TRP A 349 -24.71 -13.62 9.02
C TRP A 349 -24.61 -13.83 7.50
N ILE A 350 -23.40 -13.97 6.94
CA ILE A 350 -23.20 -14.27 5.51
C ILE A 350 -23.87 -15.59 5.09
N LEU A 351 -23.87 -16.59 5.97
CA LEU A 351 -24.52 -17.88 5.68
C LEU A 351 -26.04 -17.80 5.74
N ASP A 352 -26.57 -17.00 6.67
CA ASP A 352 -28.01 -16.90 6.93
C ASP A 352 -28.73 -15.95 5.95
N HIS A 353 -27.99 -15.10 5.22
CA HIS A 353 -28.56 -14.05 4.37
C HIS A 353 -28.08 -14.13 2.91
N PRO A 354 -28.35 -15.25 2.18
CA PRO A 354 -27.84 -15.44 0.82
C PRO A 354 -28.26 -14.33 -0.14
N ASP A 355 -29.53 -13.88 -0.08
CA ASP A 355 -30.05 -12.86 -0.99
C ASP A 355 -29.36 -11.49 -0.78
N GLN A 356 -29.09 -11.13 0.49
CA GLN A 356 -28.36 -9.90 0.81
C GLN A 356 -26.90 -9.99 0.35
N VAL A 357 -26.28 -11.16 0.45
CA VAL A 357 -24.91 -11.39 -0.04
C VAL A 357 -24.86 -11.25 -1.57
N ASP A 358 -25.85 -11.72 -2.29
CA ASP A 358 -25.95 -11.55 -3.75
C ASP A 358 -26.14 -10.07 -4.12
N ALA A 359 -26.95 -9.33 -3.37
CA ALA A 359 -27.04 -7.87 -3.52
C ALA A 359 -25.69 -7.17 -3.24
N MET A 360 -24.99 -7.58 -2.17
CA MET A 360 -23.66 -7.06 -1.85
C MET A 360 -22.63 -7.34 -2.97
N ARG A 361 -22.72 -8.46 -3.65
CA ARG A 361 -21.85 -8.79 -4.79
C ARG A 361 -22.00 -7.77 -5.91
N HIS A 362 -23.25 -7.44 -6.25
CA HIS A 362 -23.55 -6.43 -7.27
C HIS A 362 -23.02 -5.04 -6.86
N ASP A 363 -23.28 -4.64 -5.61
CA ASP A 363 -22.83 -3.34 -5.10
C ASP A 363 -21.29 -3.26 -4.97
N ALA A 364 -20.62 -4.35 -4.59
CA ALA A 364 -19.17 -4.44 -4.57
C ALA A 364 -18.56 -4.20 -5.97
N ARG A 365 -19.12 -4.86 -6.99
CA ARG A 365 -18.70 -4.66 -8.38
C ARG A 365 -18.94 -3.21 -8.85
N LYS A 366 -20.09 -2.66 -8.56
CA LYS A 366 -20.45 -1.27 -8.89
C LYS A 366 -19.50 -0.27 -8.19
N LEU A 367 -19.16 -0.51 -6.93
CA LEU A 367 -18.20 0.31 -6.19
C LEU A 367 -16.82 0.29 -6.86
N TYR A 368 -16.34 -0.89 -7.28
CA TYR A 368 -15.10 -1.01 -8.04
C TYR A 368 -15.15 -0.19 -9.33
N GLU A 369 -16.19 -0.36 -10.15
CA GLU A 369 -16.34 0.33 -11.44
C GLU A 369 -16.38 1.85 -11.30
N THR A 370 -16.96 2.36 -10.22
CA THR A 370 -17.11 3.81 -10.00
C THR A 370 -15.91 4.46 -9.30
N ARG A 371 -15.21 3.75 -8.39
CA ARG A 371 -14.15 4.35 -7.56
C ARG A 371 -12.76 3.80 -7.84
N TYR A 372 -12.63 2.54 -8.26
CA TYR A 372 -11.34 1.83 -8.27
C TYR A 372 -10.91 1.36 -9.66
N ALA A 373 -11.75 1.54 -10.67
CA ALA A 373 -11.43 1.23 -12.05
C ALA A 373 -10.41 2.22 -12.65
N MET A 374 -9.92 1.86 -13.83
CA MET A 374 -8.82 2.55 -14.50
C MET A 374 -9.11 4.04 -14.75
N ASP A 375 -10.27 4.37 -15.32
CA ASP A 375 -10.54 5.72 -15.83
C ASP A 375 -10.52 6.79 -14.73
N GLU A 376 -11.23 6.54 -13.62
CA GLU A 376 -11.26 7.45 -12.48
C GLU A 376 -9.90 7.56 -11.81
N ASN A 377 -9.20 6.44 -11.62
CA ASN A 377 -7.86 6.45 -11.05
C ASN A 377 -6.84 7.19 -11.91
N CYS A 378 -6.90 7.01 -13.24
CA CYS A 378 -6.04 7.73 -14.17
C CYS A 378 -6.31 9.24 -14.11
N ARG A 379 -7.57 9.64 -14.14
CA ARG A 379 -7.99 11.04 -14.02
C ARG A 379 -7.46 11.70 -12.73
N LEU A 380 -7.59 11.01 -11.59
CA LEU A 380 -7.10 11.50 -10.29
C LEU A 380 -5.57 11.59 -10.26
N LEU A 381 -4.86 10.62 -10.85
CA LEU A 381 -3.40 10.63 -10.88
C LEU A 381 -2.86 11.76 -11.77
N ILE A 382 -3.48 11.99 -12.92
CA ILE A 382 -3.14 13.11 -13.82
C ILE A 382 -3.33 14.44 -13.09
N ARG A 383 -4.45 14.64 -12.41
CA ARG A 383 -4.69 15.85 -11.59
C ARG A 383 -3.63 16.04 -10.51
N ALA A 384 -3.21 14.96 -9.84
CA ALA A 384 -2.14 15.04 -8.86
C ALA A 384 -0.82 15.50 -9.52
N TYR A 385 -0.48 15.00 -10.70
CA TYR A 385 0.71 15.43 -11.43
C TYR A 385 0.63 16.90 -11.87
N GLU A 386 -0.49 17.34 -12.38
CA GLU A 386 -0.71 18.76 -12.75
C GLU A 386 -0.57 19.68 -11.53
N THR A 387 -1.13 19.27 -10.39
CA THR A 387 -1.00 20.02 -9.13
C THR A 387 0.46 20.10 -8.68
N ALA A 388 1.20 18.99 -8.75
CA ALA A 388 2.62 18.97 -8.41
C ALA A 388 3.46 19.86 -9.34
N GLN A 389 3.17 19.85 -10.64
CA GLN A 389 3.85 20.72 -11.61
C GLN A 389 3.62 22.21 -11.34
N LEU A 390 2.38 22.58 -10.98
CA LEU A 390 2.06 23.96 -10.60
C LEU A 390 2.79 24.38 -9.32
N ALA A 391 2.85 23.50 -8.30
CA ALA A 391 3.59 23.74 -7.07
C ALA A 391 5.09 23.89 -7.32
N SER A 392 5.67 23.00 -8.13
CA SER A 392 7.10 23.05 -8.50
C SER A 392 7.49 24.36 -9.21
N ARG A 393 6.66 24.84 -10.15
CA ARG A 393 6.88 26.11 -10.84
C ARG A 393 6.85 27.32 -9.89
N ARG A 394 5.96 27.33 -8.92
CA ARG A 394 5.86 28.41 -7.90
C ARG A 394 7.06 28.44 -6.94
N ALA A 395 7.65 27.29 -6.67
CA ALA A 395 8.80 27.16 -5.79
C ALA A 395 10.15 27.52 -6.47
N GLN A 396 10.18 27.68 -7.82
CA GLN A 396 11.37 28.14 -8.54
C GLN A 396 11.49 29.66 -8.45
N PRO A 397 12.68 30.24 -8.12
CA PRO A 397 12.88 31.68 -8.17
C PRO A 397 12.67 32.19 -9.60
N ILE A 398 11.95 33.31 -9.74
CA ILE A 398 11.54 33.96 -11.01
C ILE A 398 12.70 34.21 -12.01
N GLY A 399 13.97 34.03 -11.58
CA GLY A 399 15.16 34.30 -12.39
C GLY A 399 15.57 33.24 -13.43
N ARG A 400 15.01 32.02 -13.41
CA ARG A 400 15.41 30.94 -14.34
C ARG A 400 14.62 30.84 -15.65
N LEU A 401 13.54 31.62 -15.81
CA LEU A 401 12.68 31.59 -16.99
C LEU A 401 13.22 32.38 -18.21
N ARG A 402 14.32 33.15 -18.05
CA ARG A 402 14.86 34.00 -19.16
C ARG A 402 16.05 33.43 -19.93
N SER A 403 16.51 32.21 -19.64
CA SER A 403 17.71 31.64 -20.31
C SER A 403 17.44 30.51 -21.31
N LYS A 404 16.17 30.31 -21.73
CA LYS A 404 15.83 29.30 -22.78
C LYS A 404 15.37 29.90 -24.11
N GLU A 405 15.43 31.22 -24.25
CA GLU A 405 15.14 31.92 -25.51
C GLU A 405 16.35 32.79 -25.95
N ALA A 406 17.53 32.19 -26.06
CA ALA A 406 18.66 32.80 -26.72
C ALA A 406 19.42 31.74 -27.54
#